data_27c1e00d6dbc55ff23d76b7139724f84
#
_entry.id   27c1e00d6dbc55ff23d76b7139724f84
#
_cell.length_a   1.000
_cell.length_b   1.000
_cell.length_c   1.000
_cell.angle_alpha   90.00
_cell.angle_beta   90.00
_cell.angle_gamma   90.00
#
_symmetry.space_group_name_H-M   'P 1'
#
loop_
_entity.id
_entity.type
_entity.pdbx_description
1 polymer ?
#
loop_
_entity_poly.entity_id
_entity_poly.type
_entity_poly.pdbx_seq_one_letter_code
_entity_poly.pdbx_strand_id
1 'polypeptide(L)'
;MTSPHVRKETIVPKRLLLGPGPSEVDPEVLRALSMPPLGHLDPVLLDMMAGVQEQLRDAFRTRNSLTLAVSGTGTAGMETALANTIEP
;
A
#
# COMPACT_ATOMS: atom_id res chain seq x y z
N MET A 1 14.61 33.64 17.62
CA MET A 1 14.02 34.35 16.47
C MET A 1 13.45 33.33 15.51
N THR A 2 12.14 33.36 15.32
CA THR A 2 11.46 32.39 14.41
C THR A 2 11.69 32.80 12.95
N SER A 3 12.19 31.87 12.14
CA SER A 3 12.31 32.08 10.70
C SER A 3 10.91 32.30 10.08
N PRO A 4 10.74 33.23 9.13
CA PRO A 4 9.45 33.42 8.45
C PRO A 4 9.01 32.19 7.65
N HIS A 5 9.88 31.20 7.46
CA HIS A 5 9.60 29.96 6.75
C HIS A 5 9.22 28.80 7.69
N VAL A 6 9.23 29.00 9.01
CA VAL A 6 8.74 27.97 9.95
C VAL A 6 7.24 27.88 9.82
N ARG A 7 6.76 26.79 9.28
CA ARG A 7 5.32 26.52 9.18
C ARG A 7 4.76 26.13 10.55
N LYS A 8 3.60 26.65 10.87
CA LYS A 8 2.85 26.13 12.01
C LYS A 8 2.50 24.67 11.74
N GLU A 9 2.61 23.86 12.77
CA GLU A 9 2.17 22.47 12.71
C GLU A 9 0.71 22.41 12.28
N THR A 10 0.43 21.67 11.24
CA THR A 10 -0.93 21.50 10.73
C THR A 10 -1.60 20.36 11.47
N ILE A 11 -2.68 20.66 12.18
CA ILE A 11 -3.52 19.65 12.80
C ILE A 11 -4.50 19.14 11.76
N VAL A 12 -4.36 17.86 11.41
CA VAL A 12 -5.28 17.22 10.46
C VAL A 12 -6.48 16.68 11.22
N PRO A 13 -7.70 17.18 10.96
CA PRO A 13 -8.89 16.69 11.64
C PRO A 13 -9.27 15.29 11.11
N LYS A 14 -9.84 14.48 12.00
CA LYS A 14 -10.46 13.22 11.59
C LYS A 14 -11.76 13.49 10.83
N ARG A 15 -11.93 12.85 9.70
CA ARG A 15 -13.14 12.92 8.87
C ARG A 15 -13.71 11.53 8.64
N LEU A 16 -15.01 11.44 8.47
CA LEU A 16 -15.68 10.23 7.98
C LEU A 16 -15.72 10.30 6.45
N LEU A 17 -15.03 9.38 5.80
CA LEU A 17 -14.91 9.33 4.35
C LEU A 17 -15.89 8.30 3.78
N LEU A 18 -16.90 8.77 3.07
CA LEU A 18 -17.97 7.93 2.49
C LEU A 18 -17.99 7.96 0.95
N GLY A 19 -17.03 8.65 0.33
CA GLY A 19 -16.90 8.73 -1.12
C GLY A 19 -16.10 7.57 -1.72
N PRO A 20 -15.95 7.55 -3.05
CA PRO A 20 -15.21 6.49 -3.74
C PRO A 20 -13.70 6.56 -3.55
N GLY A 21 -13.20 7.65 -3.01
CA GLY A 21 -11.80 7.87 -2.67
C GLY A 21 -11.54 9.34 -2.32
N PRO A 22 -10.55 9.58 -1.47
CA PRO A 22 -9.82 8.61 -0.65
C PRO A 22 -10.72 7.91 0.36
N SER A 23 -10.30 6.74 0.85
CA SER A 23 -11.03 5.97 1.84
C SER A 23 -10.34 5.99 3.21
N GLU A 24 -11.08 5.63 4.24
CA GLU A 24 -10.52 5.49 5.57
C GLU A 24 -9.50 4.35 5.63
N VAL A 25 -8.41 4.59 6.32
CA VAL A 25 -7.34 3.62 6.51
C VAL A 25 -7.35 3.17 7.97
N ASP A 26 -7.23 1.87 8.18
CA ASP A 26 -7.16 1.29 9.52
C ASP A 26 -6.00 1.92 10.32
N PRO A 27 -6.22 2.24 11.62
CA PRO A 27 -5.18 2.83 12.46
C PRO A 27 -3.90 2.01 12.55
N GLU A 28 -3.96 0.68 12.46
CA GLU A 28 -2.76 -0.17 12.43
C GLU A 28 -1.96 0.01 11.15
N VAL A 29 -2.63 0.17 10.01
CA VAL A 29 -1.98 0.46 8.74
C VAL A 29 -1.29 1.83 8.78
N LEU A 30 -1.96 2.84 9.33
CA LEU A 30 -1.37 4.18 9.50
C LEU A 30 -0.12 4.15 10.37
N ARG A 31 -0.13 3.34 11.45
CA ARG A 31 1.07 3.15 12.29
C ARG A 31 2.20 2.48 11.51
N ALA A 32 1.89 1.46 10.72
CA ALA A 32 2.88 0.78 9.89
C ALA A 32 3.52 1.73 8.88
N LEU A 33 2.74 2.62 8.27
CA LEU A 33 3.23 3.63 7.33
C LEU A 33 4.19 4.64 7.97
N SER A 34 4.14 4.82 9.29
CA SER A 34 5.04 5.71 10.02
C SER A 34 6.33 5.05 10.49
N MET A 35 6.50 3.76 10.28
CA MET A 35 7.71 3.03 10.66
C MET A 35 8.89 3.37 9.74
N PRO A 36 10.14 3.23 10.23
CA PRO A 36 11.31 3.47 9.40
C PRO A 36 11.34 2.58 8.16
N PRO A 37 11.78 3.09 7.01
CA PRO A 37 11.93 2.27 5.82
C PRO A 37 13.09 1.27 5.98
N LEU A 38 12.96 0.13 5.33
CA LEU A 38 14.00 -0.89 5.26
C LEU A 38 14.63 -0.92 3.86
N GLY A 39 15.90 -1.33 3.80
CA GLY A 39 16.56 -1.56 2.52
C GLY A 39 15.90 -2.71 1.75
N HIS A 40 15.98 -2.66 0.43
CA HIS A 40 15.32 -3.65 -0.45
C HIS A 40 15.88 -5.08 -0.34
N LEU A 41 17.07 -5.25 0.23
CA LEU A 41 17.70 -6.56 0.49
C LEU A 41 17.73 -6.91 1.98
N ASP A 42 17.09 -6.11 2.83
CA ASP A 42 17.03 -6.39 4.27
C ASP A 42 16.27 -7.70 4.52
N PRO A 43 16.84 -8.63 5.30
CA PRO A 43 16.17 -9.90 5.61
C PRO A 43 14.79 -9.74 6.23
N VAL A 44 14.60 -8.73 7.08
CA VAL A 44 13.30 -8.44 7.68
C VAL A 44 12.27 -8.07 6.62
N LEU A 45 12.65 -7.24 5.65
CA LEU A 45 11.77 -6.89 4.54
C LEU A 45 11.43 -8.11 3.68
N LEU A 46 12.40 -8.96 3.38
CA LEU A 46 12.18 -10.16 2.59
C LEU A 46 11.22 -11.12 3.28
N ASP A 47 11.33 -11.29 4.59
CA ASP A 47 10.38 -12.08 5.38
C ASP A 47 8.99 -11.48 5.38
N MET A 48 8.88 -10.16 5.52
CA MET A 48 7.60 -9.45 5.43
C MET A 48 6.95 -9.65 4.05
N MET A 49 7.71 -9.56 2.98
CA MET A 49 7.22 -9.77 1.62
C MET A 49 6.72 -11.20 1.40
N ALA A 50 7.44 -12.19 1.93
CA ALA A 50 7.00 -13.58 1.89
C ALA A 50 5.67 -13.77 2.64
N GLY A 51 5.53 -13.16 3.81
CA GLY A 51 4.29 -13.17 4.58
C GLY A 51 3.12 -12.51 3.83
N VAL A 52 3.36 -11.39 3.16
CA VAL A 52 2.35 -10.73 2.31
C VAL A 52 1.91 -11.63 1.17
N GLN A 53 2.83 -12.33 0.51
CA GLN A 53 2.50 -13.29 -0.56
C GLN A 53 1.57 -14.39 -0.06
N GLU A 54 1.83 -14.97 1.11
CA GLU A 54 0.96 -15.99 1.71
C GLU A 54 -0.44 -15.42 2.02
N GLN A 55 -0.50 -14.24 2.62
CA GLN A 55 -1.77 -13.57 2.92
C GLN A 55 -2.56 -13.27 1.64
N LEU A 56 -1.89 -12.89 0.55
CA LEU A 56 -2.54 -12.67 -0.75
C LEU A 56 -3.08 -13.98 -1.33
N ARG A 57 -2.34 -15.10 -1.22
CA ARG A 57 -2.85 -16.40 -1.65
C ARG A 57 -4.11 -16.78 -0.88
N ASP A 58 -4.14 -16.55 0.42
CA ASP A 58 -5.31 -16.81 1.24
C ASP A 58 -6.49 -15.92 0.83
N ALA A 59 -6.26 -14.63 0.67
CA ALA A 59 -7.29 -13.66 0.30
C ALA A 59 -7.91 -13.98 -1.07
N PHE A 60 -7.10 -14.33 -2.05
CA PHE A 60 -7.53 -14.69 -3.40
C PHE A 60 -7.87 -16.17 -3.57
N ARG A 61 -7.69 -16.98 -2.52
CA ARG A 61 -7.91 -18.44 -2.55
C ARG A 61 -7.20 -19.11 -3.72
N THR A 62 -5.94 -18.77 -3.90
CA THR A 62 -5.10 -19.30 -4.98
C THR A 62 -3.91 -20.07 -4.47
N ARG A 63 -3.41 -21.01 -5.28
CA ARG A 63 -2.16 -21.74 -5.05
C ARG A 63 -1.04 -21.31 -5.99
N ASN A 64 -1.27 -20.26 -6.76
CA ASN A 64 -0.28 -19.77 -7.71
C ASN A 64 1.00 -19.38 -7.00
N SER A 65 2.13 -19.87 -7.49
CA SER A 65 3.44 -19.55 -6.94
C SER A 65 3.78 -18.06 -7.15
N LEU A 66 3.42 -17.53 -8.33
CA LEU A 66 3.57 -16.10 -8.62
C LEU A 66 2.34 -15.35 -8.10
N THR A 67 2.44 -14.88 -6.88
CA THR A 67 1.41 -14.07 -6.20
C THR A 67 2.13 -12.95 -5.48
N LEU A 68 1.97 -11.72 -5.93
CA LEU A 68 2.70 -10.59 -5.39
C LEU A 68 1.89 -9.29 -5.52
N ALA A 69 2.23 -8.32 -4.70
CA ALA A 69 1.68 -6.97 -4.77
C ALA A 69 2.57 -6.12 -5.68
N VAL A 70 1.96 -5.38 -6.59
CA VAL A 70 2.64 -4.42 -7.45
C VAL A 70 2.10 -3.03 -7.15
N SER A 71 2.99 -2.10 -6.89
CA SER A 71 2.63 -0.71 -6.67
C SER A 71 2.18 -0.06 -7.98
N GLY A 72 1.05 0.64 -7.94
CA GLY A 72 0.54 1.32 -9.11
C GLY A 72 -0.79 2.00 -8.84
N THR A 73 -1.29 2.73 -9.84
CA THR A 73 -2.59 3.37 -9.81
C THR A 73 -3.71 2.37 -10.13
N GLY A 74 -4.97 2.75 -9.89
CA GLY A 74 -6.14 1.97 -10.33
C GLY A 74 -6.15 1.75 -11.84
N THR A 75 -5.74 2.75 -12.62
CA THR A 75 -5.59 2.66 -14.07
C THR A 75 -4.53 1.63 -14.47
N ALA A 76 -3.39 1.59 -13.79
CA ALA A 76 -2.37 0.57 -14.01
C ALA A 76 -2.90 -0.84 -13.67
N GLY A 77 -3.71 -0.98 -12.64
CA GLY A 77 -4.39 -2.23 -12.29
C GLY A 77 -5.36 -2.69 -13.39
N MET A 78 -6.15 -1.80 -13.92
CA MET A 78 -7.07 -2.09 -15.03
C MET A 78 -6.31 -2.51 -16.29
N GLU A 79 -5.24 -1.80 -16.65
CA GLU A 79 -4.39 -2.15 -17.78
C GLU A 79 -3.75 -3.52 -17.60
N THR A 80 -3.27 -3.83 -16.39
CA THR A 80 -2.70 -5.14 -16.06
C THR A 80 -3.72 -6.25 -16.25
N ALA A 81 -4.94 -6.07 -15.79
CA ALA A 81 -6.01 -7.05 -15.95
C ALA A 81 -6.32 -7.29 -17.44
N LEU A 82 -6.46 -6.23 -18.21
CA LEU A 82 -6.73 -6.33 -19.66
C LEU A 82 -5.58 -7.01 -20.40
N ALA A 83 -4.34 -6.58 -20.15
CA ALA A 83 -3.17 -7.11 -20.83
C ALA A 83 -2.94 -8.62 -20.55
N ASN A 84 -3.36 -9.11 -19.40
CA ASN A 84 -3.15 -10.50 -19.00
C ASN A 84 -4.35 -11.42 -19.27
N THR A 85 -5.51 -10.89 -19.60
CA THR A 85 -6.75 -11.68 -19.78
C THR A 85 -7.31 -11.62 -21.19
N ILE A 86 -6.94 -10.63 -22.00
CA ILE A 86 -7.36 -10.53 -23.40
C ILE A 86 -6.37 -11.30 -24.25
N GLU A 87 -6.88 -12.28 -24.99
CA GLU A 87 -6.10 -12.97 -26.02
C GLU A 87 -6.10 -12.17 -27.33
N PRO A 88 -5.00 -12.21 -28.09
CA PRO A 88 -4.93 -11.55 -29.39
C PRO A 88 -5.84 -12.18 -30.44
#